data_47b2499ba794a6bbcd9295534f2a4e64
#
_entry.id   47b2499ba794a6bbcd9295534f2a4e64
#
_cell.length_a   1.000
_cell.length_b   1.000
_cell.length_c   1.000
_cell.angle_alpha   90.00
_cell.angle_beta   90.00
_cell.angle_gamma   90.00
#
_symmetry.space_group_name_H-M   'P 1'
#
loop_
_entity.id
_entity.type
_entity.pdbx_description
1 polymer ?
#
loop_
_entity_poly.entity_id
_entity_poly.type
_entity_poly.pdbx_seq_one_letter_code
_entity_poly.pdbx_strand_id
1 'polypeptide(L)'
;MAARNALTKNQLCVLEKLEAASAPLSAYTLLDQLRERGFRAPLQVYRALDTLVKEGLVHRLESLNAFVACAEPHDHNHSMTAFAICDTCGQVTEFSDHDVGHKLDDWVRSTGFAAKKAIIEFRGTCAKCQKAAA
;
A
#
# COMPACT_ATOMS: atom_id res chain seq x y z
N MET A 1 -7.97 -10.47 13.70
CA MET A 1 -7.27 -9.30 13.15
C MET A 1 -5.88 -9.21 13.71
N ALA A 2 -4.94 -9.15 12.84
CA ALA A 2 -3.56 -8.96 13.24
C ALA A 2 -3.46 -7.62 13.88
N ALA A 3 -3.60 -7.62 15.11
CA ALA A 3 -3.44 -6.42 15.84
C ALA A 3 -2.00 -5.94 15.70
N ARG A 4 -1.82 -4.64 15.66
CA ARG A 4 -0.50 -4.03 15.80
C ARG A 4 0.26 -4.64 16.98
N ASN A 5 -0.48 -5.12 17.97
CA ASN A 5 0.09 -5.75 19.18
C ASN A 5 0.85 -7.04 18.92
N ALA A 6 0.61 -7.69 17.76
CA ALA A 6 1.31 -8.91 17.39
C ALA A 6 2.54 -8.65 16.53
N LEU A 7 2.82 -7.39 16.19
CA LEU A 7 3.96 -7.03 15.36
C LEU A 7 5.26 -7.01 16.15
N THR A 8 6.34 -7.42 15.49
CA THR A 8 7.69 -7.27 16.06
C THR A 8 8.07 -5.80 16.09
N LYS A 9 9.13 -5.48 16.83
CA LYS A 9 9.67 -4.12 16.90
C LYS A 9 10.02 -3.59 15.51
N ASN A 10 10.65 -4.39 14.67
CA ASN A 10 11.03 -3.97 13.32
C ASN A 10 9.80 -3.73 12.45
N GLN A 11 8.82 -4.61 12.52
CA GLN A 11 7.58 -4.46 11.77
C GLN A 11 6.84 -3.18 12.17
N LEU A 12 6.77 -2.92 13.46
CA LEU A 12 6.11 -1.72 13.98
C LEU A 12 6.85 -0.45 13.52
N CYS A 13 8.18 -0.45 13.55
CA CYS A 13 8.98 0.69 13.08
C CYS A 13 8.70 1.01 11.61
N VAL A 14 8.64 0.00 10.77
CA VAL A 14 8.35 0.19 9.34
C VAL A 14 6.94 0.73 9.15
N LEU A 15 5.96 0.16 9.83
CA LEU A 15 4.57 0.60 9.75
C LEU A 15 4.41 2.06 10.18
N GLU A 16 5.00 2.44 11.31
CA GLU A 16 4.93 3.81 11.81
C GLU A 16 5.56 4.81 10.84
N LYS A 17 6.67 4.43 10.20
CA LYS A 17 7.31 5.29 9.20
C LYS A 17 6.40 5.53 7.99
N LEU A 18 5.75 4.48 7.53
CA LEU A 18 4.81 4.59 6.42
C LEU A 18 3.58 5.40 6.78
N GLU A 19 3.07 5.24 7.99
CA GLU A 19 1.91 6.00 8.46
C GLU A 19 2.21 7.50 8.59
N ALA A 20 3.43 7.84 8.96
CA ALA A 20 3.85 9.23 9.10
C ALA A 20 4.24 9.88 7.77
N ALA A 21 4.48 9.08 6.74
CA ALA A 21 4.92 9.60 5.46
C ALA A 21 3.77 10.23 4.67
N SER A 22 4.06 11.32 3.97
CA SER A 22 3.09 12.00 3.12
C SER A 22 3.03 11.41 1.71
N ALA A 23 3.93 10.49 1.39
CA ALA A 23 4.05 9.85 0.08
C ALA A 23 4.54 8.41 0.25
N PRO A 24 4.37 7.56 -0.77
CA PRO A 24 4.90 6.19 -0.70
C PRO A 24 6.40 6.17 -0.51
N LEU A 25 6.90 5.18 0.19
CA LEU A 25 8.33 5.01 0.45
C LEU A 25 8.82 3.69 -0.13
N SER A 26 9.97 3.73 -0.80
CA SER A 26 10.65 2.52 -1.25
C SER A 26 11.32 1.82 -0.07
N ALA A 27 11.67 0.55 -0.26
CA ALA A 27 12.39 -0.19 0.78
C ALA A 27 13.74 0.45 1.10
N TYR A 28 14.42 1.00 0.11
CA TYR A 28 15.70 1.67 0.33
C TYR A 28 15.56 2.97 1.11
N THR A 29 14.52 3.75 0.81
CA THR A 29 14.23 4.96 1.58
C THR A 29 13.90 4.62 3.03
N LEU A 30 13.10 3.58 3.24
CA LEU A 30 12.79 3.09 4.57
C LEU A 30 14.06 2.67 5.33
N LEU A 31 14.96 1.94 4.65
CA LEU A 31 16.22 1.55 5.26
C LEU A 31 17.02 2.76 5.72
N ASP A 32 17.15 3.78 4.86
CA ASP A 32 17.88 5.00 5.21
C ASP A 32 17.27 5.71 6.42
N GLN A 33 15.95 5.79 6.47
CA GLN A 33 15.26 6.46 7.56
C GLN A 33 15.26 5.67 8.86
N LEU A 34 15.47 4.35 8.79
CA LEU A 34 15.43 3.48 9.96
C LEU A 34 16.80 3.01 10.41
N ARG A 35 17.88 3.53 9.83
CA ARG A 35 19.26 3.17 10.27
C ARG A 35 19.49 3.46 11.74
N GLU A 36 18.96 4.56 12.23
CA GLU A 36 19.08 4.95 13.64
C GLU A 36 18.33 3.99 14.56
N ARG A 37 17.40 3.21 14.03
CA ARG A 37 16.62 2.24 14.77
C ARG A 37 17.17 0.82 14.67
N GLY A 38 18.40 0.67 14.16
CA GLY A 38 19.06 -0.63 14.08
C GLY A 38 18.91 -1.37 12.77
N PHE A 39 18.26 -0.81 11.78
CA PHE A 39 18.17 -1.41 10.46
C PHE A 39 19.48 -1.21 9.71
N ARG A 40 20.08 -2.30 9.22
CA ARG A 40 21.39 -2.28 8.57
C ARG A 40 21.38 -2.81 7.15
N ALA A 41 20.39 -3.60 6.80
CA ALA A 41 20.36 -4.28 5.51
C ALA A 41 18.95 -4.22 4.91
N PRO A 42 18.85 -4.11 3.57
CA PRO A 42 17.54 -4.08 2.89
C PRO A 42 16.67 -5.29 3.23
N LEU A 43 17.27 -6.45 3.45
CA LEU A 43 16.53 -7.68 3.77
C LEU A 43 15.68 -7.52 5.03
N GLN A 44 16.18 -6.79 6.03
CA GLN A 44 15.42 -6.53 7.26
C GLN A 44 14.13 -5.76 6.97
N VAL A 45 14.22 -4.76 6.08
CA VAL A 45 13.07 -3.97 5.65
C VAL A 45 12.11 -4.83 4.85
N TYR A 46 12.61 -5.60 3.87
CA TYR A 46 11.76 -6.45 3.02
C TYR A 46 11.01 -7.49 3.84
N ARG A 47 11.65 -8.11 4.81
CA ARG A 47 10.99 -9.08 5.69
C ARG A 47 9.86 -8.46 6.49
N ALA A 48 10.09 -7.26 7.02
CA ALA A 48 9.06 -6.53 7.75
C ALA A 48 7.89 -6.17 6.82
N LEU A 49 8.20 -5.66 5.62
CA LEU A 49 7.19 -5.29 4.62
C LEU A 49 6.37 -6.50 4.17
N ASP A 50 7.01 -7.64 3.93
CA ASP A 50 6.30 -8.86 3.52
C ASP A 50 5.23 -9.26 4.53
N THR A 51 5.57 -9.22 5.80
CA THR A 51 4.60 -9.52 6.87
C THR A 51 3.48 -8.48 6.91
N LEU A 52 3.82 -7.20 6.83
CA LEU A 52 2.84 -6.12 6.88
C LEU A 52 1.88 -6.17 5.69
N VAL A 53 2.38 -6.50 4.51
CA VAL A 53 1.53 -6.66 3.32
C VAL A 53 0.61 -7.87 3.49
N LYS A 54 1.15 -8.99 3.97
CA LYS A 54 0.39 -10.20 4.21
C LYS A 54 -0.73 -9.98 5.23
N GLU A 55 -0.47 -9.17 6.25
CA GLU A 55 -1.45 -8.84 7.28
C GLU A 55 -2.43 -7.74 6.86
N GLY A 56 -2.29 -7.19 5.67
CA GLY A 56 -3.18 -6.15 5.17
C GLY A 56 -2.95 -4.76 5.75
N LEU A 57 -1.84 -4.54 6.43
CA LEU A 57 -1.51 -3.25 7.05
C LEU A 57 -0.76 -2.30 6.12
N VAL A 58 -0.15 -2.85 5.08
CA VAL A 58 0.63 -2.10 4.10
C VAL A 58 0.28 -2.60 2.71
N HIS A 59 0.28 -1.71 1.73
CA HIS A 59 0.08 -2.04 0.33
C HIS A 59 1.33 -1.72 -0.48
N ARG A 60 1.65 -2.58 -1.43
CA ARG A 60 2.72 -2.32 -2.38
C ARG A 60 2.13 -1.72 -3.65
N LEU A 61 2.70 -0.60 -4.07
CA LEU A 61 2.35 0.04 -5.34
C LEU A 61 3.33 -0.44 -6.40
N GLU A 62 2.86 -1.34 -7.27
CA GLU A 62 3.72 -2.00 -8.26
C GLU A 62 4.34 -0.99 -9.24
N SER A 63 3.57 0.00 -9.68
CA SER A 63 4.06 0.98 -10.65
C SER A 63 5.16 1.88 -10.10
N LEU A 64 5.26 2.02 -8.79
CA LEU A 64 6.26 2.87 -8.14
C LEU A 64 7.35 2.06 -7.42
N ASN A 65 7.14 0.76 -7.26
CA ASN A 65 7.97 -0.09 -6.40
C ASN A 65 8.14 0.55 -5.02
N ALA A 66 7.04 0.97 -4.45
CA ALA A 66 7.00 1.67 -3.16
C ALA A 66 5.82 1.15 -2.34
N PHE A 67 5.79 1.54 -1.08
CA PHE A 67 4.83 1.03 -0.11
C PHE A 67 4.07 2.16 0.57
N VAL A 68 2.80 1.90 0.89
CA VAL A 68 1.95 2.83 1.64
C VAL A 68 1.26 2.06 2.77
N ALA A 69 1.03 2.73 3.89
CA ALA A 69 0.21 2.16 4.96
C ALA A 69 -1.24 2.09 4.49
N CYS A 70 -1.93 1.02 4.88
CA CYS A 70 -3.35 0.86 4.54
C CYS A 70 -4.17 1.96 5.21
N ALA A 71 -5.04 2.62 4.44
CA ALA A 71 -5.88 3.69 4.97
C ALA A 71 -7.01 3.15 5.84
N GLU A 72 -7.46 1.92 5.59
CA GLU A 72 -8.56 1.30 6.31
C GLU A 72 -8.20 -0.12 6.75
N PRO A 73 -7.27 -0.27 7.73
CA PRO A 73 -6.76 -1.59 8.09
C PRO A 73 -7.78 -2.52 8.75
N HIS A 74 -8.93 -2.02 9.11
CA HIS A 74 -9.97 -2.83 9.76
C HIS A 74 -10.99 -3.41 8.79
N ASP A 75 -10.96 -2.99 7.55
CA ASP A 75 -11.91 -3.46 6.55
C ASP A 75 -11.20 -4.32 5.51
N HIS A 76 -11.06 -5.60 5.83
CA HIS A 76 -10.37 -6.57 4.98
C HIS A 76 -11.30 -7.33 4.05
N ASN A 77 -12.57 -6.95 3.98
CA ASN A 77 -13.55 -7.62 3.14
C ASN A 77 -13.60 -7.07 1.72
N HIS A 78 -12.56 -6.35 1.32
CA HIS A 78 -12.50 -5.79 -0.03
C HIS A 78 -12.02 -6.83 -1.02
N SER A 79 -12.83 -7.08 -2.03
CA SER A 79 -12.40 -7.87 -3.17
C SER A 79 -11.42 -7.10 -4.05
N MET A 80 -11.38 -5.76 -3.95
CA MET A 80 -10.44 -4.94 -4.72
C MET A 80 -9.99 -3.73 -3.90
N THR A 81 -8.78 -3.28 -4.17
CA THR A 81 -8.23 -2.04 -3.63
C THR A 81 -7.70 -1.21 -4.80
N ALA A 82 -8.01 0.07 -4.82
CA ALA A 82 -7.57 0.97 -5.88
C ALA A 82 -6.78 2.13 -5.30
N PHE A 83 -5.81 2.61 -6.06
CA PHE A 83 -4.96 3.73 -5.71
C PHE A 83 -4.94 4.74 -6.84
N ALA A 84 -5.14 6.01 -6.52
CA ALA A 84 -4.94 7.10 -7.46
C ALA A 84 -3.62 7.78 -7.11
N ILE A 85 -2.67 7.74 -8.05
CA ILE A 85 -1.30 8.22 -7.85
C ILE A 85 -1.08 9.45 -8.71
N CYS A 86 -0.77 10.57 -8.08
CA CYS A 86 -0.44 11.80 -8.81
C CYS A 86 1.04 11.80 -9.19
N ASP A 87 1.31 11.86 -10.48
CA ASP A 87 2.69 11.90 -10.99
C ASP A 87 3.40 13.22 -10.68
N THR A 88 2.63 14.28 -10.42
CA THR A 88 3.20 15.61 -10.18
C THR A 88 3.59 15.82 -8.72
N CYS A 89 2.69 15.55 -7.78
CA CYS A 89 2.95 15.80 -6.36
C CYS A 89 3.22 14.54 -5.54
N GLY A 90 3.02 13.36 -6.11
CA GLY A 90 3.25 12.09 -5.44
C GLY A 90 2.15 11.67 -4.47
N GLN A 91 1.06 12.43 -4.39
CA GLN A 91 -0.05 12.08 -3.51
C GLN A 91 -0.69 10.77 -3.96
N VAL A 92 -1.01 9.91 -2.99
CA VAL A 92 -1.70 8.65 -3.25
C VAL A 92 -2.99 8.63 -2.45
N THR A 93 -4.08 8.33 -3.12
CA THR A 93 -5.39 8.15 -2.49
C THR A 93 -5.81 6.70 -2.65
N GLU A 94 -6.09 6.05 -1.54
CA GLU A 94 -6.60 4.68 -1.54
C GLU A 94 -8.12 4.70 -1.49
N PHE A 95 -8.75 3.83 -2.26
CA PHE A 95 -10.20 3.62 -2.14
C PHE A 95 -10.54 2.17 -2.49
N SER A 96 -11.72 1.76 -2.04
CA SER A 96 -12.29 0.48 -2.41
C SER A 96 -13.77 0.69 -2.69
N ASP A 97 -14.32 -0.11 -3.58
CA ASP A 97 -15.72 -0.02 -3.97
C ASP A 97 -16.30 -1.43 -4.05
N HIS A 98 -17.37 -1.64 -3.30
CA HIS A 98 -17.99 -2.95 -3.19
C HIS A 98 -18.58 -3.42 -4.52
N ASP A 99 -19.26 -2.53 -5.25
CA ASP A 99 -19.91 -2.88 -6.53
C ASP A 99 -18.88 -3.20 -7.61
N VAL A 100 -17.82 -2.39 -7.69
CA VAL A 100 -16.74 -2.65 -8.64
C VAL A 100 -16.04 -3.97 -8.28
N GLY A 101 -15.80 -4.20 -7.01
CA GLY A 101 -15.21 -5.45 -6.53
C GLY A 101 -16.04 -6.66 -6.91
N HIS A 102 -17.36 -6.58 -6.74
CA HIS A 102 -18.27 -7.66 -7.13
C HIS A 102 -18.23 -7.95 -8.64
N LYS A 103 -18.21 -6.91 -9.46
CA LYS A 103 -18.13 -7.08 -10.90
C LYS A 103 -16.84 -7.77 -11.32
N LEU A 104 -15.74 -7.39 -10.70
CA LEU A 104 -14.45 -8.02 -10.96
C LEU A 104 -14.45 -9.48 -10.52
N ASP A 105 -15.01 -9.77 -9.36
CA ASP A 105 -15.13 -11.14 -8.85
C ASP A 105 -15.99 -12.00 -9.78
N ASP A 106 -17.10 -11.48 -10.29
CA ASP A 106 -17.96 -12.18 -11.21
C ASP A 106 -17.23 -12.54 -12.49
N TRP A 107 -16.46 -11.60 -13.02
CA TRP A 107 -15.65 -11.85 -14.23
C TRP A 107 -14.61 -12.95 -13.97
N VAL A 108 -13.90 -12.84 -12.85
CA VAL A 108 -12.88 -13.82 -12.48
C VAL A 108 -13.48 -15.21 -12.35
N ARG A 109 -14.64 -15.34 -11.69
CA ARG A 109 -15.33 -16.61 -11.54
C ARG A 109 -15.79 -17.17 -12.89
N SER A 110 -16.27 -16.29 -13.78
CA SER A 110 -16.75 -16.73 -15.10
C SER A 110 -15.63 -17.30 -15.96
N THR A 111 -14.38 -16.89 -15.72
CA THR A 111 -13.22 -17.41 -16.45
C THR A 111 -12.56 -18.60 -15.77
N GLY A 112 -13.00 -18.96 -14.58
CA GLY A 112 -12.36 -20.03 -13.78
C GLY A 112 -11.03 -19.63 -13.16
N PHE A 113 -10.71 -18.35 -13.16
CA PHE A 113 -9.45 -17.85 -12.60
C PHE A 113 -9.51 -17.78 -11.07
N ALA A 114 -8.46 -18.25 -10.39
CA ALA A 114 -8.39 -18.20 -8.94
C ALA A 114 -7.57 -16.96 -8.51
N ALA A 115 -8.25 -15.85 -8.34
CA ALA A 115 -7.60 -14.61 -7.94
C ALA A 115 -7.44 -14.55 -6.41
N LYS A 116 -6.26 -14.15 -5.96
CA LYS A 116 -6.01 -13.92 -4.53
C LYS A 116 -6.44 -12.53 -4.11
N LYS A 117 -6.17 -11.53 -4.95
CA LYS A 117 -6.56 -10.14 -4.71
C LYS A 117 -6.59 -9.39 -6.03
N ALA A 118 -7.29 -8.27 -6.05
CA ALA A 118 -7.29 -7.34 -7.18
C ALA A 118 -6.77 -5.98 -6.70
N ILE A 119 -5.82 -5.43 -7.43
CA ILE A 119 -5.26 -4.11 -7.17
C ILE A 119 -5.36 -3.29 -8.44
N ILE A 120 -5.85 -2.07 -8.32
CA ILE A 120 -5.98 -1.15 -9.44
C ILE A 120 -5.16 0.11 -9.12
N GLU A 121 -4.33 0.55 -10.05
CA GLU A 121 -3.55 1.76 -9.90
C GLU A 121 -3.89 2.72 -11.03
N PHE A 122 -4.35 3.92 -10.66
CA PHE A 122 -4.55 5.03 -11.59
C PHE A 122 -3.34 5.94 -11.50
N ARG A 123 -2.74 6.27 -12.63
CA ARG A 123 -1.65 7.22 -12.71
C ARG A 123 -2.12 8.45 -13.48
N GLY A 124 -1.83 9.63 -12.96
CA GLY A 124 -2.25 10.85 -13.62
C GLY A 124 -1.94 12.08 -12.78
N THR A 125 -2.80 13.07 -12.84
CA THR A 125 -2.61 14.36 -12.16
C THR A 125 -3.80 14.64 -11.25
N CYS A 126 -3.54 14.87 -9.96
CA CYS A 126 -4.63 15.15 -9.01
C CYS A 126 -5.29 16.50 -9.28
N ALA A 127 -6.46 16.71 -8.69
CA ALA A 127 -7.25 17.93 -8.92
C ALA A 127 -6.46 19.21 -8.60
N LYS A 128 -5.69 19.20 -7.52
CA LYS A 128 -4.86 20.37 -7.15
C LYS A 128 -3.80 20.67 -8.20
N CYS A 129 -3.11 19.65 -8.69
CA CYS A 129 -2.06 19.82 -9.68
C CYS A 129 -2.61 20.24 -11.04
N GLN A 130 -3.79 19.76 -11.40
CA GLN A 130 -4.45 20.20 -12.63
C GLN A 130 -4.79 21.69 -12.56
N LYS A 131 -5.29 22.16 -11.43
CA LYS A 131 -5.59 23.59 -11.23
C LYS A 131 -4.33 24.44 -11.22
N ALA A 132 -3.25 23.94 -10.64
CA ALA A 132 -1.99 24.66 -10.60
C ALA A 132 -1.34 24.77 -11.98
N ALA A 133 -1.62 23.83 -12.88
CA ALA A 133 -1.07 23.83 -14.25
C ALA A 133 -1.90 24.64 -15.23
N ALA A 134 -3.11 25.07 -14.85
CA ALA A 134 -4.02 25.81 -15.70
C ALA A 134 -3.64 27.30 -15.78
#